data_9b7598304bc32c66e1447994ae1693d9
#
_entry.id   9b7598304bc32c66e1447994ae1693d9
#
_cell.length_a   1.000
_cell.length_b   1.000
_cell.length_c   1.000
_cell.angle_alpha   90.00
_cell.angle_beta   90.00
_cell.angle_gamma   90.00
#
_symmetry.space_group_name_H-M   'P 1'
#
loop_
_entity.id
_entity.type
_entity.pdbx_description
1 polymer ?
#
loop_
_entity_poly.entity_id
_entity_poly.type
_entity_poly.pdbx_seq_one_letter_code
_entity_poly.pdbx_strand_id
1 'polypeptide(L)'
;GVRGINLAGEHRLISLIVPKEGGRILTVTEHGYGKRTENDEFPAKGRGGKGVIAMSTSSRNGSLVGAVQVWDGDEMMLISNQGTAVRTRVDEVSLLGRNTQGVRVIRTRDGEALVSVSRIAEDDIDAAAPAAVLANDAAGSESEGIDGTEE
;
A
#
# COMPACT_ATOMS: atom_id res chain seq x y z
N GLY A 1 8.05 -11.48 -30.79
CA GLY A 1 7.46 -11.57 -29.45
C GLY A 1 6.08 -12.20 -29.45
N VAL A 2 5.60 -12.54 -28.29
CA VAL A 2 4.26 -13.12 -28.08
C VAL A 2 3.48 -12.28 -27.11
N ARG A 3 2.13 -12.26 -27.26
CA ARG A 3 1.26 -11.55 -26.36
C ARG A 3 1.19 -12.28 -25.02
N GLY A 4 1.57 -11.61 -23.94
CA GLY A 4 1.50 -12.15 -22.57
C GLY A 4 0.09 -12.14 -22.01
N ILE A 5 -0.63 -11.02 -22.19
CA ILE A 5 -1.98 -10.81 -21.67
C ILE A 5 -2.83 -9.96 -22.61
N ASN A 6 -4.14 -10.19 -22.64
CA ASN A 6 -5.11 -9.34 -23.32
C ASN A 6 -5.66 -8.29 -22.35
N LEU A 7 -5.33 -7.03 -22.59
CA LEU A 7 -5.86 -5.89 -21.86
C LEU A 7 -7.06 -5.32 -22.61
N ALA A 8 -8.14 -5.06 -21.89
CA ALA A 8 -9.37 -4.47 -22.43
C ALA A 8 -9.40 -2.96 -22.18
N GLY A 9 -9.88 -2.20 -23.18
CA GLY A 9 -10.09 -0.76 -23.03
C GLY A 9 -8.83 0.00 -22.61
N GLU A 10 -8.94 0.79 -21.57
CA GLU A 10 -7.86 1.62 -21.03
C GLU A 10 -7.00 0.93 -19.96
N HIS A 11 -7.11 -0.39 -19.82
CA HIS A 11 -6.33 -1.15 -18.84
C HIS A 11 -4.83 -1.04 -19.13
N ARG A 12 -4.04 -0.96 -18.07
CA ARG A 12 -2.57 -0.86 -18.12
C ARG A 12 -1.91 -1.93 -17.25
N LEU A 13 -0.70 -2.30 -17.62
CA LEU A 13 0.17 -3.03 -16.71
C LEU A 13 0.63 -2.07 -15.59
N ILE A 14 0.47 -2.48 -14.36
CA ILE A 14 0.89 -1.71 -13.19
C ILE A 14 2.05 -2.35 -12.45
N SER A 15 2.23 -3.67 -12.57
CA SER A 15 3.27 -4.41 -11.86
C SER A 15 3.59 -5.72 -12.57
N LEU A 16 4.82 -6.19 -12.40
CA LEU A 16 5.29 -7.51 -12.79
C LEU A 16 5.95 -8.16 -11.59
N ILE A 17 5.49 -9.36 -11.23
CA ILE A 17 6.03 -10.12 -10.12
C ILE A 17 6.44 -11.49 -10.61
N VAL A 18 7.65 -11.91 -10.25
CA VAL A 18 8.11 -13.30 -10.38
C VAL A 18 7.95 -13.93 -8.99
N PRO A 19 6.92 -14.78 -8.79
CA PRO A 19 6.62 -15.31 -7.46
C PRO A 19 7.78 -16.15 -6.94
N LYS A 20 8.11 -15.95 -5.66
CA LYS A 20 9.10 -16.74 -4.92
C LYS A 20 8.42 -17.46 -3.78
N GLU A 21 8.97 -18.59 -3.42
CA GLU A 21 8.47 -19.42 -2.33
C GLU A 21 8.46 -18.65 -1.00
N GLY A 22 7.45 -18.92 -0.18
CA GLY A 22 7.27 -18.29 1.14
C GLY A 22 6.74 -16.86 1.14
N GLY A 23 6.68 -16.21 -0.03
CA GLY A 23 6.13 -14.86 -0.15
C GLY A 23 4.64 -14.85 -0.39
N ARG A 24 4.04 -13.67 -0.18
CA ARG A 24 2.64 -13.37 -0.48
C ARG A 24 2.54 -12.16 -1.37
N ILE A 25 1.44 -12.02 -2.07
CA ILE A 25 1.19 -10.87 -2.93
C ILE A 25 0.45 -9.81 -2.13
N LEU A 26 1.08 -8.66 -1.94
CA LEU A 26 0.45 -7.46 -1.39
C LEU A 26 -0.12 -6.63 -2.54
N THR A 27 -1.40 -6.34 -2.49
CA THR A 27 -2.10 -5.46 -3.43
C THR A 27 -2.65 -4.25 -2.71
N VAL A 28 -2.56 -3.08 -3.34
CA VAL A 28 -3.01 -1.79 -2.77
C VAL A 28 -3.77 -0.99 -3.80
N THR A 29 -4.82 -0.28 -3.35
CA THR A 29 -5.68 0.57 -4.18
C THR A 29 -5.53 2.04 -3.86
N GLU A 30 -6.07 2.90 -4.76
CA GLU A 30 -6.02 4.37 -4.66
C GLU A 30 -6.55 4.91 -3.34
N HIS A 31 -7.61 4.32 -2.80
CA HIS A 31 -8.29 4.84 -1.60
C HIS A 31 -7.73 4.22 -0.31
N GLY A 32 -6.55 3.61 -0.37
CA GLY A 32 -5.85 3.12 0.82
C GLY A 32 -6.31 1.76 1.32
N TYR A 33 -6.94 0.96 0.47
CA TYR A 33 -7.27 -0.44 0.76
C TYR A 33 -6.16 -1.35 0.27
N GLY A 34 -5.93 -2.41 1.00
CA GLY A 34 -4.93 -3.41 0.65
C GLY A 34 -5.21 -4.76 1.28
N LYS A 35 -4.52 -5.75 0.79
CA LYS A 35 -4.55 -7.12 1.32
C LYS A 35 -3.29 -7.87 0.93
N ARG A 36 -3.00 -8.93 1.67
CA ARG A 36 -2.06 -9.97 1.26
C ARG A 36 -2.85 -11.17 0.75
N THR A 37 -2.35 -11.83 -0.26
CA THR A 37 -2.95 -13.03 -0.85
C THR A 37 -1.87 -14.10 -1.04
N GLU A 38 -2.19 -15.36 -0.77
CA GLU A 38 -1.26 -16.46 -1.00
C GLU A 38 -0.95 -16.60 -2.50
N ASN A 39 0.29 -16.96 -2.82
CA ASN A 39 0.73 -17.12 -4.22
C ASN A 39 -0.08 -18.16 -4.99
N ASP A 40 -0.48 -19.24 -4.34
CA ASP A 40 -1.21 -20.35 -4.94
C ASP A 40 -2.66 -20.03 -5.32
N GLU A 41 -3.21 -18.93 -4.83
CA GLU A 41 -4.51 -18.42 -5.29
C GLU A 41 -4.44 -17.83 -6.72
N PHE A 42 -3.25 -17.59 -7.24
CA PHE A 42 -3.03 -17.15 -8.62
C PHE A 42 -2.67 -18.34 -9.51
N PRO A 43 -3.64 -18.93 -10.22
CA PRO A 43 -3.38 -20.10 -11.04
C PRO A 43 -2.47 -19.77 -12.22
N ALA A 44 -1.58 -20.72 -12.57
CA ALA A 44 -0.83 -20.62 -13.81
C ALA A 44 -1.77 -20.71 -15.02
N LYS A 45 -1.66 -19.76 -15.93
CA LYS A 45 -2.46 -19.69 -17.15
C LYS A 45 -1.57 -19.53 -18.37
N GLY A 46 -2.10 -19.93 -19.52
CA GLY A 46 -1.46 -19.71 -20.80
C GLY A 46 -1.33 -18.22 -21.13
N ARG A 47 -0.44 -17.91 -22.05
CA ARG A 47 -0.22 -16.55 -22.58
C ARG A 47 -1.44 -16.05 -23.37
N GLY A 48 -1.62 -14.74 -23.44
CA GLY A 48 -2.67 -14.11 -24.23
C GLY A 48 -4.08 -14.21 -23.64
N GLY A 49 -4.23 -14.70 -22.41
CA GLY A 49 -5.49 -14.73 -21.68
C GLY A 49 -5.87 -13.38 -21.08
N LYS A 50 -7.04 -13.32 -20.46
CA LYS A 50 -7.54 -12.13 -19.75
C LYS A 50 -7.07 -12.04 -18.28
N GLY A 51 -6.47 -13.13 -17.78
CA GLY A 51 -6.02 -13.24 -16.39
C GLY A 51 -7.14 -13.59 -15.42
N VAL A 52 -6.88 -13.35 -14.14
CA VAL A 52 -7.81 -13.55 -13.02
C VAL A 52 -7.88 -12.27 -12.19
N ILE A 53 -9.00 -12.07 -11.49
CA ILE A 53 -9.16 -10.93 -10.60
C ILE A 53 -8.22 -11.09 -9.40
N ALA A 54 -7.32 -10.11 -9.21
CA ALA A 54 -6.43 -10.07 -8.06
C ALA A 54 -7.06 -9.38 -6.85
N MET A 55 -7.96 -8.43 -7.08
CA MET A 55 -8.68 -7.68 -6.06
C MET A 55 -10.00 -7.20 -6.62
N SER A 56 -11.07 -7.29 -5.83
CA SER A 56 -12.36 -6.72 -6.20
C SER A 56 -12.30 -5.21 -5.99
N THR A 57 -12.49 -4.44 -7.05
CA THR A 57 -12.45 -2.98 -7.02
C THR A 57 -13.85 -2.38 -7.14
N SER A 58 -14.06 -1.26 -6.47
CA SER A 58 -15.30 -0.50 -6.48
C SER A 58 -15.00 0.99 -6.25
N SER A 59 -16.02 1.82 -6.23
CA SER A 59 -15.86 3.23 -5.86
C SER A 59 -15.33 3.42 -4.42
N ARG A 60 -15.53 2.43 -3.57
CA ARG A 60 -15.08 2.47 -2.17
C ARG A 60 -13.56 2.38 -2.05
N ASN A 61 -12.93 1.42 -2.72
CA ASN A 61 -11.50 1.18 -2.62
C ASN A 61 -10.68 1.75 -3.78
N GLY A 62 -11.31 2.08 -4.90
CA GLY A 62 -10.65 2.63 -6.07
C GLY A 62 -9.91 1.58 -6.91
N SER A 63 -9.17 2.05 -7.89
CA SER A 63 -8.38 1.19 -8.78
C SER A 63 -7.13 0.68 -8.09
N LEU A 64 -6.64 -0.47 -8.55
CA LEU A 64 -5.38 -1.05 -8.10
C LEU A 64 -4.21 -0.15 -8.52
N VAL A 65 -3.33 0.21 -7.59
CA VAL A 65 -2.16 1.06 -7.87
C VAL A 65 -0.86 0.29 -7.89
N GLY A 66 -0.80 -0.85 -7.24
CA GLY A 66 0.40 -1.68 -7.23
C GLY A 66 0.19 -3.03 -6.61
N ALA A 67 1.12 -3.91 -6.93
CA ALA A 67 1.25 -5.22 -6.31
C ALA A 67 2.74 -5.55 -6.15
N VAL A 68 3.11 -6.06 -4.99
CA VAL A 68 4.48 -6.46 -4.68
C VAL A 68 4.47 -7.78 -3.91
N GLN A 69 5.52 -8.56 -4.06
CA GLN A 69 5.72 -9.73 -3.23
C GLN A 69 6.38 -9.33 -1.92
N VAL A 70 5.83 -9.82 -0.81
CA VAL A 70 6.30 -9.53 0.55
C VAL A 70 6.41 -10.80 1.38
N TRP A 71 7.25 -10.75 2.40
CA TRP A 71 7.40 -11.79 3.42
C TRP A 71 7.03 -11.23 4.78
N ASP A 72 6.71 -12.11 5.72
CA ASP A 72 6.50 -11.71 7.11
C ASP A 72 7.77 -11.03 7.64
N GLY A 73 7.62 -9.95 8.39
CA GLY A 73 8.74 -9.12 8.85
C GLY A 73 9.09 -7.94 7.95
N ASP A 74 8.71 -7.98 6.67
CA ASP A 74 8.89 -6.84 5.77
C ASP A 74 8.04 -5.64 6.18
N GLU A 75 8.43 -4.49 5.68
CA GLU A 75 7.63 -3.26 5.70
C GLU A 75 7.24 -2.84 4.28
N MET A 76 6.28 -1.95 4.19
CA MET A 76 5.88 -1.32 2.93
C MET A 76 5.92 0.20 3.05
N MET A 77 6.24 0.84 1.94
CA MET A 77 6.16 2.29 1.75
C MET A 77 4.99 2.60 0.84
N LEU A 78 4.06 3.41 1.32
CA LEU A 78 2.92 3.91 0.56
C LEU A 78 3.13 5.39 0.26
N ILE A 79 2.93 5.79 -0.98
CA ILE A 79 3.09 7.17 -1.42
C ILE A 79 1.80 7.66 -2.06
N SER A 80 1.34 8.84 -1.67
CA SER A 80 0.16 9.50 -2.24
C SER A 80 0.54 10.54 -3.31
N ASN A 81 -0.46 10.95 -4.09
CA ASN A 81 -0.34 12.03 -5.09
C ASN A 81 -0.12 13.42 -4.46
N GLN A 82 -0.29 13.56 -3.15
CA GLN A 82 -0.04 14.80 -2.42
C GLN A 82 1.32 14.80 -1.69
N GLY A 83 2.15 13.80 -1.97
CA GLY A 83 3.49 13.69 -1.39
C GLY A 83 3.52 13.09 0.02
N THR A 84 2.41 12.58 0.53
CA THR A 84 2.39 11.85 1.80
C THR A 84 3.06 10.49 1.61
N ALA A 85 4.05 10.19 2.42
CA ALA A 85 4.70 8.90 2.48
C ALA A 85 4.46 8.25 3.85
N VAL A 86 3.99 7.02 3.84
CA VAL A 86 3.73 6.24 5.05
C VAL A 86 4.47 4.92 4.97
N ARG A 87 5.17 4.60 6.03
CA ARG A 87 5.84 3.31 6.21
C ARG A 87 5.07 2.50 7.24
N THR A 88 4.76 1.26 6.89
CA THR A 88 4.00 0.38 7.79
C THR A 88 4.44 -1.08 7.61
N ARG A 89 4.19 -1.91 8.60
CA ARG A 89 4.53 -3.34 8.56
C ARG A 89 3.55 -4.09 7.68
N VAL A 90 4.05 -5.01 6.87
CA VAL A 90 3.19 -5.88 6.05
C VAL A 90 2.33 -6.83 6.89
N ASP A 91 2.78 -7.18 8.09
CA ASP A 91 2.05 -8.06 9.02
C ASP A 91 0.71 -7.47 9.47
N GLU A 92 0.57 -6.15 9.44
CA GLU A 92 -0.66 -5.46 9.79
C GLU A 92 -1.73 -5.55 8.71
N VAL A 93 -1.35 -5.98 7.51
CA VAL A 93 -2.27 -6.15 6.39
C VAL A 93 -2.85 -7.55 6.41
N SER A 94 -4.17 -7.65 6.41
CA SER A 94 -4.88 -8.93 6.47
C SER A 94 -4.57 -9.84 5.29
N LEU A 95 -4.44 -11.14 5.57
CA LEU A 95 -4.36 -12.19 4.57
C LEU A 95 -5.77 -12.57 4.13
N LEU A 96 -6.11 -12.33 2.88
CA LEU A 96 -7.46 -12.50 2.33
C LEU A 96 -7.42 -13.21 0.98
N GLY A 97 -8.55 -13.75 0.58
CA GLY A 97 -8.71 -14.37 -0.72
C GLY A 97 -8.58 -13.37 -1.88
N ARG A 98 -8.30 -13.90 -3.06
CA ARG A 98 -8.02 -13.12 -4.27
C ARG A 98 -9.18 -12.18 -4.66
N ASN A 99 -10.41 -12.66 -4.65
CA ASN A 99 -11.58 -11.88 -5.07
C ASN A 99 -12.27 -11.17 -3.88
N THR A 100 -11.54 -10.32 -3.18
CA THR A 100 -12.02 -9.50 -2.07
C THR A 100 -11.58 -8.05 -2.25
N GLN A 101 -12.23 -7.13 -1.54
CA GLN A 101 -11.92 -5.69 -1.60
C GLN A 101 -10.72 -5.28 -0.73
N GLY A 102 -10.26 -6.19 0.13
CA GLY A 102 -9.23 -5.87 1.10
C GLY A 102 -9.75 -5.09 2.31
N VAL A 103 -8.84 -4.63 3.12
CA VAL A 103 -9.08 -3.82 4.31
C VAL A 103 -8.41 -2.46 4.17
N ARG A 104 -8.87 -1.48 4.93
CA ARG A 104 -8.23 -0.17 4.93
C ARG A 104 -6.87 -0.25 5.62
N VAL A 105 -5.83 0.06 4.88
CA VAL A 105 -4.44 0.07 5.34
C VAL A 105 -4.02 1.47 5.78
N ILE A 106 -4.48 2.48 5.05
CA ILE A 106 -4.23 3.89 5.32
C ILE A 106 -5.50 4.71 5.05
N ARG A 107 -5.69 5.79 5.80
CA ARG A 107 -6.74 6.78 5.50
C ARG A 107 -6.17 7.83 4.58
N THR A 108 -6.83 8.04 3.44
CA THR A 108 -6.55 9.13 2.52
C THR A 108 -7.49 10.30 2.79
N ARG A 109 -7.01 11.51 2.54
CA ARG A 109 -7.83 12.72 2.60
C ARG A 109 -8.70 12.84 1.35
N ASP A 110 -9.68 13.74 1.37
CA ASP A 110 -10.47 14.04 0.19
C ASP A 110 -9.57 14.55 -0.95
N GLY A 111 -9.71 13.94 -2.12
CA GLY A 111 -8.87 14.24 -3.28
C GLY A 111 -7.46 13.65 -3.24
N GLU A 112 -7.08 12.97 -2.15
CA GLU A 112 -5.82 12.27 -2.04
C GLU A 112 -5.98 10.81 -2.47
N ALA A 113 -5.06 10.32 -3.28
CA ALA A 113 -5.02 8.95 -3.73
C ALA A 113 -3.61 8.39 -3.60
N LEU A 114 -3.50 7.12 -3.24
CA LEU A 114 -2.23 6.40 -3.31
C LEU A 114 -1.81 6.24 -4.77
N VAL A 115 -0.54 6.38 -5.05
CA VAL A 115 0.04 6.25 -6.40
C VAL A 115 1.14 5.20 -6.47
N SER A 116 1.68 4.77 -5.33
CA SER A 116 2.79 3.82 -5.29
C SER A 116 2.79 2.99 -4.02
N VAL A 117 3.24 1.75 -4.15
CA VAL A 117 3.59 0.85 -3.05
C VAL A 117 4.96 0.24 -3.33
N SER A 118 5.81 0.17 -2.33
CA SER A 118 7.13 -0.46 -2.40
C SER A 118 7.37 -1.35 -1.20
N ARG A 119 8.10 -2.44 -1.42
CA ARG A 119 8.57 -3.31 -0.35
C ARG A 119 9.85 -2.76 0.27
N ILE A 120 9.94 -2.83 1.59
CA ILE A 120 11.18 -2.66 2.35
C ILE A 120 11.47 -4.01 3.00
N ALA A 121 12.54 -4.68 2.56
CA ALA A 121 12.91 -5.98 3.09
C ALA A 121 13.31 -5.88 4.56
N GLU A 122 13.03 -6.93 5.34
CA GLU A 122 13.38 -6.97 6.77
C GLU A 122 14.86 -6.68 7.01
N ASP A 123 15.75 -7.23 6.20
CA ASP A 123 17.19 -6.99 6.29
C ASP A 123 17.58 -5.51 6.06
N ASP A 124 16.78 -4.77 5.33
CA ASP A 124 17.02 -3.35 5.04
C ASP A 124 16.44 -2.42 6.12
N ILE A 125 15.56 -2.92 6.99
CA ILE A 125 14.93 -2.14 8.05
C ILE A 125 15.97 -1.70 9.08
N ASP A 126 16.86 -2.58 9.46
CA ASP A 126 17.91 -2.32 10.44
C ASP A 126 19.03 -1.42 9.86
N ALA A 127 19.21 -1.42 8.55
CA ALA A 127 20.18 -0.57 7.86
C ALA A 127 19.67 0.84 7.60
N ALA A 128 18.36 1.07 7.59
CA ALA A 128 17.76 2.39 7.45
C ALA A 128 17.81 3.10 8.79
N ALA A 129 18.54 4.22 8.86
CA ALA A 129 18.42 5.15 9.98
C ALA A 129 16.94 5.47 10.19
N PRO A 130 16.46 5.59 11.46
CA PRO A 130 15.07 5.90 11.71
C PRO A 130 14.70 7.14 10.92
N ALA A 131 13.78 6.99 9.99
CA ALA A 131 13.22 8.12 9.27
C ALA A 131 12.67 9.05 10.35
N ALA A 132 13.24 10.26 10.40
CA ALA A 132 12.73 11.27 11.30
C ALA A 132 11.24 11.41 11.00
N VAL A 133 10.43 10.98 11.93
CA VAL A 133 9.01 11.32 11.95
C VAL A 133 8.99 12.81 12.14
N LEU A 134 8.75 13.54 11.07
CA LEU A 134 8.34 14.92 11.17
C LEU A 134 6.93 14.91 11.75
N ALA A 135 6.85 14.62 13.03
CA ALA A 135 5.70 14.96 13.82
C ALA A 135 5.70 16.49 13.87
N ASN A 136 4.79 17.05 13.13
CA ASN A 136 4.51 18.47 13.23
C ASN A 136 3.70 18.68 14.51
N ASP A 137 4.40 18.69 15.63
CA ASP A 137 3.88 19.21 16.89
C ASP A 137 3.90 20.73 16.84
N ALA A 138 2.94 21.28 16.15
CA ALA A 138 2.54 22.65 16.37
C ALA A 138 1.46 22.67 17.47
N ALA A 139 1.85 22.32 18.66
CA ALA A 139 1.09 22.68 19.85
C ALA A 139 1.72 23.93 20.44
N GLY A 140 1.23 25.07 20.02
CA GLY A 140 1.48 26.31 20.69
C GLY A 140 0.85 26.25 22.09
N SER A 141 1.65 26.16 23.10
CA SER A 141 1.22 26.47 24.44
C SER A 141 1.45 27.95 24.67
N GLU A 142 0.43 28.73 24.49
CA GLU A 142 0.37 30.06 25.11
C GLU A 142 0.06 29.89 26.60
N SER A 143 1.08 30.11 27.37
CA SER A 143 0.89 30.35 28.80
C SER A 143 0.66 31.86 29.00
N GLU A 144 -0.55 32.24 29.20
CA GLU A 144 -0.84 33.56 29.72
C GLU A 144 -0.38 33.63 31.18
N GLY A 145 0.62 34.44 31.38
CA GLY A 145 0.97 34.89 32.67
C GLY A 145 -0.06 35.89 33.18
N ILE A 146 -0.74 35.56 34.24
CA ILE A 146 -1.58 36.49 34.97
C ILE A 146 -0.65 37.27 35.88
N ASP A 147 -0.53 38.53 35.58
CA ASP A 147 0.04 39.49 36.51
C ASP A 147 -1.04 39.96 37.45
N GLY A 148 -0.84 39.69 38.71
CA GLY A 148 -1.67 40.20 39.77
C GLY A 148 -1.05 41.44 40.37
N THR A 149 -1.67 42.56 40.17
CA THR A 149 -1.28 43.81 40.82
C THR A 149 -2.16 44.06 42.03
N GLU A 150 -1.54 44.18 43.16
CA GLU A 150 -2.01 45.01 44.27
C GLU A 150 -1.37 46.39 44.14
N GLU A 151 -2.09 47.34 44.34
CA GLU A 151 -2.81 48.07 45.41
C GLU A 151 -3.76 49.05 44.87
#